data_8c660bcf5167c5156673568a8e2e0bc8
#
_entry.id   8c660bcf5167c5156673568a8e2e0bc8
#
_cell.length_a   1.000
_cell.length_b   1.000
_cell.length_c   1.000
_cell.angle_alpha   90.00
_cell.angle_beta   90.00
_cell.angle_gamma   90.00
#
_symmetry.space_group_name_H-M   'P 1'
#
loop_
_entity.id
_entity.type
_entity.pdbx_description
1 polymer ?
#
loop_
_entity_poly.entity_id
_entity_poly.type
_entity_poly.pdbx_seq_one_letter_code
_entity_poly.pdbx_strand_id
1 'polypeptide(L)' 'MEKLLLTRKEAAQALNISTDTLDRLRAATFIQGINIGARVYFPPEELKAFLSKRGGSILDFGIRL' A
#
# COMPACT_ATOMS: atom_id res chain seq x y z
N MET A 1 5.93 20.18 1.03
CA MET A 1 4.74 19.81 1.80
C MET A 1 4.44 18.33 1.65
N GLU A 2 4.22 17.65 2.74
CA GLU A 2 3.88 16.23 2.69
C GLU A 2 2.46 16.04 2.18
N LYS A 3 2.29 14.99 1.39
CA LYS A 3 0.95 14.61 0.93
C LYS A 3 0.20 13.93 2.06
N LEU A 4 -1.07 14.26 2.19
CA LEU A 4 -1.94 13.59 3.14
C LEU A 4 -2.36 12.22 2.64
N LEU A 5 -2.45 12.06 1.33
CA LEU A 5 -2.82 10.80 0.70
C LEU A 5 -1.90 10.52 -0.48
N LEU A 6 -1.61 9.26 -0.69
CA LEU A 6 -0.84 8.81 -1.83
C LEU A 6 -1.77 8.19 -2.87
N THR A 7 -1.45 8.40 -4.14
CA THR A 7 -2.16 7.69 -5.19
C THR A 7 -1.75 6.22 -5.18
N ARG A 8 -2.50 5.39 -5.89
CA ARG A 8 -2.18 3.97 -6.02
C ARG A 8 -0.74 3.77 -6.51
N LYS A 9 -0.36 4.52 -7.53
CA LYS A 9 0.99 4.43 -8.08
C LYS A 9 2.05 4.90 -7.08
N GLU A 10 1.78 6.00 -6.39
CA GLU A 10 2.71 6.51 -5.40
C GLU A 10 2.88 5.55 -4.23
N ALA A 11 1.78 4.93 -3.79
CA ALA A 11 1.84 3.97 -2.69
C ALA A 11 2.68 2.74 -3.08
N ALA A 12 2.48 2.24 -4.29
CA ALA A 12 3.26 1.12 -4.78
C ALA A 12 4.75 1.47 -4.85
N GLN A 13 5.06 2.67 -5.34
CA GLN A 13 6.45 3.13 -5.40
C GLN A 13 7.05 3.27 -4.00
N ALA A 14 6.27 3.76 -3.06
CA ALA A 14 6.75 3.92 -1.68
C ALA A 14 7.10 2.58 -1.06
N LEU A 15 6.36 1.53 -1.41
CA LEU A 15 6.63 0.18 -0.92
C LEU A 15 7.59 -0.59 -1.83
N ASN A 16 7.99 0.01 -2.95
CA ASN A 16 8.87 -0.62 -3.94
C ASN A 16 8.29 -1.92 -4.50
N ILE A 17 6.99 -1.89 -4.79
CA ILE A 17 6.27 -3.03 -5.36
C ILE A 17 5.48 -2.56 -6.58
N SER A 18 4.95 -3.51 -7.33
CA SER A 18 4.08 -3.19 -8.46
C SER A 18 2.69 -2.79 -7.96
N THR A 19 1.94 -2.10 -8.82
CA THR A 19 0.55 -1.77 -8.49
C THR A 19 -0.31 -3.02 -8.37
N ASP A 20 0.00 -4.07 -9.14
CA ASP A 20 -0.72 -5.33 -9.04
C ASP A 20 -0.52 -5.96 -7.66
N THR A 21 0.69 -5.91 -7.14
CA THR A 21 0.98 -6.42 -5.80
C THR A 21 0.26 -5.60 -4.75
N LEU A 22 0.23 -4.28 -4.92
CA LEU A 22 -0.50 -3.41 -4.02
C LEU A 22 -1.99 -3.76 -4.01
N ASP A 23 -2.55 -4.02 -5.19
CA ASP A 23 -3.96 -4.41 -5.30
C ASP A 23 -4.24 -5.71 -4.56
N ARG A 24 -3.32 -6.66 -4.61
CA ARG A 24 -3.45 -7.92 -3.87
C ARG A 24 -3.45 -7.69 -2.37
N LEU A 25 -2.56 -6.83 -1.89
CA LEU A 25 -2.50 -6.50 -0.47
C LEU A 25 -3.79 -5.82 -0.01
N ARG A 26 -4.32 -4.96 -0.85
CA ARG A 26 -5.58 -4.29 -0.57
C ARG A 26 -6.74 -5.28 -0.55
N ALA A 27 -6.80 -6.18 -1.52
CA ALA A 27 -7.83 -7.19 -1.58
C ALA A 27 -7.80 -8.13 -0.38
N ALA A 28 -6.60 -8.41 0.13
CA ALA A 28 -6.42 -9.22 1.33
C ALA A 28 -6.59 -8.44 2.63
N THR A 29 -6.97 -7.17 2.53
CA THR A 29 -7.23 -6.26 3.66
C THR A 29 -6.01 -5.96 4.54
N PHE A 30 -4.81 -6.14 4.01
CA PHE A 30 -3.60 -5.76 4.73
C PHE A 30 -3.37 -4.26 4.68
N ILE A 31 -3.84 -3.61 3.63
CA ILE A 31 -3.74 -2.17 3.45
C ILE A 31 -5.12 -1.69 3.02
N GLN A 32 -5.59 -0.62 3.65
CA GLN A 32 -6.88 -0.05 3.31
C GLN A 32 -6.69 1.21 2.48
N GLY A 33 -7.48 1.33 1.43
CA GLY A 33 -7.52 2.53 0.62
C GLY A 33 -8.76 3.34 0.92
N ILE A 34 -8.70 4.60 0.55
CA ILE A 34 -9.81 5.53 0.68
C ILE A 34 -10.29 5.87 -0.72
N ASN A 35 -11.58 5.63 -0.99
CA ASN A 35 -12.17 5.97 -2.28
C ASN A 35 -12.63 7.43 -2.27
N ILE A 36 -12.10 8.19 -3.20
CA ILE A 36 -12.54 9.58 -3.40
C ILE A 36 -12.87 9.73 -4.87
N GLY A 37 -14.15 9.90 -5.15
CA GLY A 37 -14.62 9.91 -6.54
C GLY A 37 -14.36 8.55 -7.17
N ALA A 38 -13.74 8.54 -8.33
CA ALA A 38 -13.43 7.31 -9.06
C ALA A 38 -12.03 6.78 -8.75
N ARG A 39 -11.35 7.35 -7.77
CA ARG A 39 -9.96 6.99 -7.48
C ARG A 39 -9.80 6.47 -6.06
N VAL A 40 -8.77 5.64 -5.89
CA VAL A 40 -8.38 5.12 -4.58
C VAL A 40 -7.09 5.80 -4.15
N TYR A 41 -7.07 6.23 -2.90
CA TYR A 41 -5.90 6.84 -2.29
C TYR A 41 -5.50 6.08 -1.05
N PHE A 42 -4.24 6.21 -0.65
CA PHE A 42 -3.70 5.48 0.49
C PHE A 42 -3.07 6.46 1.46
N PRO A 43 -3.54 6.50 2.72
CA PRO A 43 -2.87 7.31 3.74
C PRO A 43 -1.46 6.76 3.99
N PRO A 44 -0.45 7.63 4.12
CA PRO A 44 0.91 7.14 4.43
C PRO A 44 0.96 6.31 5.70
N GLU A 45 0.11 6.59 6.67
CA GLU A 45 0.05 5.84 7.92
C GLU A 45 -0.31 4.39 7.70
N GLU A 46 -1.15 4.09 6.71
CA GLU A 46 -1.52 2.72 6.39
C GLU A 46 -0.31 1.92 5.92
N LEU A 47 0.53 2.54 5.10
CA LEU A 47 1.73 1.89 4.62
C LEU A 47 2.72 1.65 5.76
N LYS A 48 2.89 2.64 6.61
CA LYS A 48 3.78 2.53 7.76
C LYS A 48 3.30 1.46 8.73
N ALA A 49 2.00 1.42 8.98
CA ALA A 49 1.41 0.41 9.87
C ALA A 49 1.58 -0.98 9.30
N PHE A 50 1.39 -1.15 7.99
CA PHE A 50 1.58 -2.42 7.33
C PHE A 50 3.01 -2.91 7.50
N LEU A 51 3.98 -2.06 7.22
CA LEU A 51 5.40 -2.42 7.35
C LEU A 51 5.76 -2.73 8.80
N SER A 52 5.23 -1.98 9.74
CA SER A 52 5.49 -2.18 11.15
C SER A 52 4.96 -3.51 11.66
N LYS A 53 3.75 -3.87 11.23
CA LYS A 53 3.09 -5.10 11.68
C LYS A 53 3.58 -6.33 10.94
N ARG A 54 4.05 -6.17 9.71
CA ARG A 54 4.32 -7.29 8.83
C ARG A 54 5.72 -7.24 8.23
N GLY A 55 6.65 -6.61 8.90
CA GLY A 55 7.99 -6.36 8.38
C GLY A 55 8.61 -7.52 7.62
N GLY A 56 8.59 -8.73 8.18
CA GLY A 56 9.14 -9.90 7.50
C GLY A 56 8.12 -10.66 6.66
N SER A 57 6.84 -10.47 6.96
CA SER A 57 5.78 -11.29 6.36
C SER A 57 5.42 -10.87 4.94
N ILE A 58 5.91 -9.74 4.50
CA ILE A 58 5.63 -9.26 3.15
C ILE A 58 6.08 -10.27 2.09
N LEU A 59 7.13 -11.05 2.40
CA LEU A 59 7.64 -12.06 1.49
C LEU A 59 6.69 -13.23 1.32
N ASP A 60 5.79 -13.45 2.26
CA ASP A 60 4.82 -14.54 2.22
C ASP A 60 3.82 -14.37 1.06
N PHE A 61 3.74 -13.19 0.49
CA PHE A 61 2.87 -12.90 -0.65
C PHE A 61 3.59 -13.00 -1.98
N GLY A 62 4.82 -13.48 -1.98
CA GLY A 62 5.61 -13.51 -3.19
C GLY A 62 6.11 -12.15 -3.61
N ILE A 63 6.07 -11.17 -2.73
CA ILE A 63 6.57 -9.83 -2.98
C ILE A 63 8.08 -9.84 -2.85
N ARG A 64 8.76 -9.33 -3.86
CA ARG A 64 10.22 -9.21 -3.84
C ARG A 64 10.59 -7.74 -3.73
N LEU A 65 11.34 -7.43 -2.74
CA LEU A 65 11.81 -6.08 -2.51
C LEU A 65 13.23 -5.89 -3.04
#